data_291f2ce0e3f0a88ac28c8e7b902ea728
#
_entry.id   291f2ce0e3f0a88ac28c8e7b902ea728
#
_cell.length_a   1.000
_cell.length_b   1.000
_cell.length_c   1.000
_cell.angle_alpha   90.00
_cell.angle_beta   90.00
_cell.angle_gamma   90.00
#
_symmetry.space_group_name_H-M   'P 1'
#
loop_
_entity.id
_entity.type
_entity.pdbx_description
1 polymer ?
#
loop_
_entity_poly.entity_id
_entity_poly.type
_entity_poly.pdbx_seq_one_letter_code
_entity_poly.pdbx_strand_id
1 'polypeptide(L)'
;MDLALGQVTALHGADGRLESVTVRRDDGSSFDIACDAMLPFFGLTMKLGPIADWGLNLHENLIPVDTEKFETSEPGIFAVGDINTYPGKLKLILSGFHEAALMAQAAYHIVYPNKRLVFQYTTSSTSLQRKLEVA
;
A
#
# COMPACT_ATOMS: atom_id res chain seq x y z
N MET A 1 -20.81 3.99 20.48
CA MET A 1 -19.46 4.33 19.95
C MET A 1 -19.17 5.74 20.46
N ASP A 2 -18.09 5.89 21.21
CA ASP A 2 -17.68 7.17 21.76
C ASP A 2 -16.54 7.74 20.94
N LEU A 3 -16.53 9.03 20.69
CA LEU A 3 -15.49 9.77 19.99
C LEU A 3 -14.68 10.58 21.00
N ALA A 4 -13.39 10.39 21.03
CA ALA A 4 -12.45 11.17 21.83
C ALA A 4 -11.39 11.79 20.92
N LEU A 5 -11.21 13.11 20.98
CA LEU A 5 -10.16 13.82 20.25
C LEU A 5 -8.91 13.95 21.13
N GLY A 6 -7.75 13.65 20.57
CA GLY A 6 -6.45 13.74 21.26
C GLY A 6 -5.40 12.82 20.66
N GLN A 7 -4.26 12.77 21.31
CA GLN A 7 -3.12 11.93 20.94
C GLN A 7 -2.91 10.85 22.00
N VAL A 8 -2.76 9.58 21.58
CA VAL A 8 -2.35 8.51 22.49
C VAL A 8 -0.90 8.76 22.91
N THR A 9 -0.67 8.86 24.22
CA THR A 9 0.66 9.18 24.79
C THR A 9 1.25 8.04 25.61
N ALA A 10 0.42 7.13 26.12
CA ALA A 10 0.88 5.97 26.86
C ALA A 10 -0.05 4.77 26.67
N LEU A 11 0.51 3.57 26.83
CA LEU A 11 -0.19 2.30 26.88
C LEU A 11 0.01 1.71 28.27
N HIS A 12 -1.04 1.20 28.89
CA HIS A 12 -1.01 0.58 30.21
C HIS A 12 -1.50 -0.86 30.12
N GLY A 13 -0.86 -1.75 30.85
CA GLY A 13 -1.22 -3.16 30.88
C GLY A 13 -0.16 -3.98 31.61
N ALA A 14 -0.48 -5.25 31.80
CA ALA A 14 0.40 -6.22 32.44
C ALA A 14 0.41 -7.54 31.66
N ASP A 15 1.48 -8.30 31.77
CA ASP A 15 1.63 -9.64 31.18
C ASP A 15 1.32 -9.72 29.68
N GLY A 16 1.69 -8.65 28.93
CA GLY A 16 1.45 -8.58 27.48
C GLY A 16 -0.02 -8.28 27.09
N ARG A 17 -0.88 -7.93 28.05
CA ARG A 17 -2.26 -7.52 27.81
C ARG A 17 -2.41 -6.01 27.97
N LEU A 18 -3.09 -5.39 27.02
CA LEU A 18 -3.48 -3.98 27.11
C LEU A 18 -4.69 -3.88 28.04
N GLU A 19 -4.68 -2.88 28.94
CA GLU A 19 -5.78 -2.61 29.88
C GLU A 19 -6.37 -1.20 29.66
N SER A 20 -5.51 -0.23 29.28
CA SER A 20 -5.95 1.13 28.94
C SER A 20 -4.92 1.87 28.11
N VAL A 21 -5.34 3.00 27.53
CA VAL A 21 -4.47 3.97 26.87
C VAL A 21 -4.69 5.36 27.45
N THR A 22 -3.62 6.14 27.63
CA THR A 22 -3.73 7.56 27.99
C THR A 22 -3.84 8.40 26.73
N VAL A 23 -4.85 9.26 26.68
CA VAL A 23 -5.09 10.21 25.60
C VAL A 23 -4.90 11.64 26.14
N ARG A 24 -4.04 12.42 25.48
CA ARG A 24 -3.81 13.84 25.76
C ARG A 24 -4.59 14.70 24.78
N ARG A 25 -5.41 15.62 25.28
CA ARG A 25 -6.12 16.62 24.48
C ARG A 25 -5.23 17.80 24.10
N ASP A 26 -5.69 18.62 23.16
CA ASP A 26 -4.98 19.84 22.72
C ASP A 26 -4.90 20.92 23.83
N ASP A 27 -5.80 20.90 24.81
CA ASP A 27 -5.78 21.76 25.98
C ASP A 27 -4.75 21.32 27.05
N GLY A 28 -4.02 20.23 26.78
CA GLY A 28 -3.01 19.65 27.65
C GLY A 28 -3.58 18.70 28.72
N SER A 29 -4.88 18.58 28.88
CA SER A 29 -5.48 17.60 29.79
C SER A 29 -5.29 16.18 29.27
N SER A 30 -5.26 15.20 30.18
CA SER A 30 -5.14 13.78 29.83
C SER A 30 -6.21 12.96 30.54
N PHE A 31 -6.62 11.87 29.90
CA PHE A 31 -7.56 10.91 30.44
C PHE A 31 -7.24 9.51 29.92
N ASP A 32 -7.69 8.50 30.64
CA ASP A 32 -7.48 7.10 30.24
C ASP A 32 -8.75 6.51 29.62
N ILE A 33 -8.54 5.68 28.60
CA ILE A 33 -9.60 4.87 27.97
C ILE A 33 -9.28 3.42 28.26
N ALA A 34 -10.17 2.72 28.95
CA ALA A 34 -10.06 1.27 29.15
C ALA A 34 -10.30 0.55 27.80
N CYS A 35 -9.36 -0.31 27.41
CA CYS A 35 -9.46 -1.10 26.19
C CYS A 35 -8.55 -2.33 26.26
N ASP A 36 -8.99 -3.44 25.69
CA ASP A 36 -8.23 -4.68 25.58
C ASP A 36 -7.42 -4.76 24.29
N ALA A 37 -7.72 -3.93 23.30
CA ALA A 37 -7.05 -3.87 22.02
C ALA A 37 -7.04 -2.46 21.46
N MET A 38 -5.97 -2.13 20.73
CA MET A 38 -5.81 -0.87 19.99
C MET A 38 -5.47 -1.16 18.53
N LEU A 39 -6.21 -0.53 17.61
CA LEU A 39 -5.94 -0.59 16.17
C LEU A 39 -5.41 0.78 15.72
N PRO A 40 -4.09 0.96 15.56
CA PRO A 40 -3.50 2.22 15.15
C PRO A 40 -3.61 2.41 13.63
N PHE A 41 -4.28 3.51 13.21
CA PHE A 41 -4.39 3.94 11.81
C PHE A 41 -3.76 5.31 11.61
N PHE A 42 -2.53 5.51 12.07
CA PHE A 42 -1.83 6.81 12.08
C PHE A 42 -1.26 7.23 10.71
N GLY A 43 -1.51 6.46 9.66
CA GLY A 43 -0.93 6.69 8.35
C GLY A 43 0.47 6.08 8.21
N LEU A 44 1.10 6.36 7.08
CA LEU A 44 2.39 5.78 6.72
C LEU A 44 3.49 6.85 6.72
N THR A 45 4.61 6.53 7.33
CA THR A 45 5.86 7.26 7.15
C THR A 45 6.72 6.47 6.17
N MET A 46 7.04 7.08 5.02
CA MET A 46 7.86 6.44 3.99
C MET A 46 9.29 6.28 4.47
N LYS A 47 9.68 5.05 4.75
CA LYS A 47 11.06 4.63 5.05
C LYS A 47 11.38 3.46 4.15
N LEU A 48 12.27 3.68 3.18
CA LEU A 48 12.62 2.66 2.18
C LEU A 48 13.39 1.47 2.77
N GLY A 49 14.06 1.67 3.93
CA GLY A 49 14.89 0.62 4.52
C GLY A 49 15.93 0.12 3.52
N PRO A 50 16.17 -1.20 3.42
CA PRO A 50 17.16 -1.78 2.50
C PRO A 50 16.92 -1.48 1.03
N ILE A 51 15.68 -1.12 0.63
CA ILE A 51 15.37 -0.78 -0.77
C ILE A 51 16.16 0.46 -1.23
N ALA A 52 16.51 1.35 -0.31
CA ALA A 52 17.32 2.53 -0.62
C ALA A 52 18.71 2.18 -1.18
N ASP A 53 19.20 0.97 -0.87
CA ASP A 53 20.54 0.50 -1.27
C ASP A 53 20.51 -0.37 -2.54
N TRP A 54 19.37 -0.52 -3.20
CA TRP A 54 19.22 -1.35 -4.40
C TRP A 54 19.71 -0.69 -5.70
N GLY A 55 20.21 0.55 -5.61
CA GLY A 55 20.68 1.30 -6.77
C GLY A 55 19.58 1.99 -7.59
N LEU A 56 18.35 1.97 -7.10
CA LEU A 56 17.23 2.67 -7.74
C LEU A 56 17.40 4.19 -7.67
N ASN A 57 16.96 4.90 -8.69
CA ASN A 57 16.78 6.33 -8.58
C ASN A 57 15.71 6.63 -7.52
N LEU A 58 16.02 7.54 -6.59
CA LEU A 58 15.12 7.93 -5.51
C LEU A 58 14.86 9.44 -5.57
N HIS A 59 13.64 9.82 -5.20
CA HIS A 59 13.25 11.21 -5.02
C HIS A 59 12.42 11.35 -3.75
N GLU A 60 12.94 12.04 -2.74
CA GLU A 60 12.27 12.27 -1.44
C GLU A 60 11.73 10.99 -0.78
N ASN A 61 12.51 9.92 -0.75
CA ASN A 61 12.12 8.58 -0.29
C ASN A 61 10.99 7.92 -1.12
N LEU A 62 10.80 8.34 -2.35
CA LEU A 62 9.90 7.73 -3.30
C LEU A 62 10.70 7.20 -4.49
N ILE A 63 10.13 6.25 -5.21
CA ILE A 63 10.75 5.60 -6.36
C ILE A 63 10.13 6.17 -7.65
N PRO A 64 10.86 6.98 -8.42
CA PRO A 64 10.42 7.43 -9.73
C PRO A 64 10.19 6.25 -10.68
N VAL A 65 9.10 6.29 -11.43
CA VAL A 65 8.74 5.27 -12.42
C VAL A 65 8.27 5.92 -13.72
N ASP A 66 8.36 5.19 -14.83
CA ASP A 66 7.65 5.57 -16.02
C ASP A 66 6.15 5.25 -15.88
N THR A 67 5.29 6.06 -16.47
CA THR A 67 3.83 5.94 -16.31
C THR A 67 3.19 4.95 -17.29
N GLU A 68 3.95 4.40 -18.23
CA GLU A 68 3.46 3.41 -19.18
C GLU A 68 3.51 2.00 -18.57
N LYS A 69 4.58 1.68 -17.82
CA LYS A 69 4.87 0.33 -17.31
C LYS A 69 4.99 0.27 -15.80
N PHE A 70 5.20 1.40 -15.15
CA PHE A 70 5.56 1.50 -13.73
C PHE A 70 6.88 0.80 -13.39
N GLU A 71 7.79 0.74 -14.36
CA GLU A 71 9.15 0.26 -14.20
C GLU A 71 10.03 1.35 -13.58
N THR A 72 10.95 0.94 -12.72
CA THR A 72 11.92 1.84 -12.06
C THR A 72 13.11 2.14 -12.98
N SER A 73 14.15 2.80 -12.46
CA SER A 73 15.43 2.97 -13.18
C SER A 73 16.16 1.65 -13.46
N GLU A 74 15.81 0.58 -12.72
CA GLU A 74 16.41 -0.73 -12.89
C GLU A 74 15.44 -1.66 -13.63
N PRO A 75 15.85 -2.21 -14.80
CA PRO A 75 14.99 -3.07 -15.59
C PRO A 75 14.51 -4.30 -14.84
N GLY A 76 13.20 -4.59 -14.95
CA GLY A 76 12.56 -5.72 -14.27
C GLY A 76 12.16 -5.43 -12.82
N ILE A 77 12.45 -4.23 -12.30
CA ILE A 77 11.96 -3.77 -11.00
C ILE A 77 10.87 -2.74 -11.20
N PHE A 78 9.72 -2.98 -10.60
CA PHE A 78 8.53 -2.14 -10.71
C PHE A 78 8.15 -1.58 -9.35
N ALA A 79 7.57 -0.37 -9.33
CA ALA A 79 7.05 0.20 -8.10
C ALA A 79 5.63 0.73 -8.34
N VAL A 80 4.67 0.29 -7.50
CA VAL A 80 3.26 0.68 -7.57
C VAL A 80 2.74 1.11 -6.20
N GLY A 81 1.65 1.89 -6.18
CA GLY A 81 1.05 2.41 -4.95
C GLY A 81 1.80 3.61 -4.39
N ASP A 82 1.71 3.84 -3.09
CA ASP A 82 2.18 5.07 -2.44
C ASP A 82 3.70 5.26 -2.47
N ILE A 83 4.46 4.18 -2.74
CA ILE A 83 5.92 4.19 -2.78
C ILE A 83 6.48 4.84 -4.04
N ASN A 84 5.74 4.80 -5.16
CA ASN A 84 6.20 5.37 -6.40
C ASN A 84 5.89 6.86 -6.52
N THR A 85 6.57 7.51 -7.46
CA THR A 85 6.32 8.91 -7.84
C THR A 85 6.44 9.11 -9.34
N TYR A 86 5.57 9.97 -9.87
CA TYR A 86 5.54 10.45 -11.25
C TYR A 86 4.71 11.74 -11.32
N PRO A 87 4.82 12.55 -12.39
CA PRO A 87 4.02 13.78 -12.53
C PRO A 87 2.51 13.48 -12.45
N GLY A 88 1.81 14.16 -11.54
CA GLY A 88 0.37 13.96 -11.34
C GLY A 88 -0.01 12.77 -10.45
N LYS A 89 0.93 12.16 -9.73
CA LYS A 89 0.67 11.06 -8.79
C LYS A 89 -0.34 11.45 -7.73
N LEU A 90 -1.37 10.61 -7.59
CA LEU A 90 -2.32 10.64 -6.48
C LEU A 90 -2.15 9.39 -5.62
N LYS A 91 -1.93 9.58 -4.32
CA LYS A 91 -1.80 8.49 -3.34
C LYS A 91 -3.18 7.96 -2.95
N LEU A 92 -3.80 7.23 -3.86
CA LEU A 92 -5.11 6.61 -3.70
C LEU A 92 -5.02 5.12 -3.98
N ILE A 93 -5.82 4.33 -3.29
CA ILE A 93 -5.96 2.88 -3.56
C ILE A 93 -6.32 2.63 -5.03
N LEU A 94 -7.22 3.43 -5.58
CA LEU A 94 -7.62 3.35 -6.99
C LEU A 94 -6.43 3.50 -7.94
N SER A 95 -5.55 4.50 -7.68
CA SER A 95 -4.34 4.72 -8.48
C SER A 95 -3.42 3.50 -8.41
N GLY A 96 -3.20 2.96 -7.21
CA GLY A 96 -2.37 1.77 -7.02
C GLY A 96 -2.88 0.54 -7.78
N PHE A 97 -4.19 0.31 -7.83
CA PHE A 97 -4.77 -0.77 -8.63
C PHE A 97 -4.59 -0.57 -10.13
N HIS A 98 -4.76 0.65 -10.64
CA HIS A 98 -4.51 0.98 -12.03
C HIS A 98 -3.03 0.76 -12.40
N GLU A 99 -2.12 1.26 -11.58
CA GLU A 99 -0.68 1.08 -11.73
C GLU A 99 -0.30 -0.41 -11.76
N ALA A 100 -0.85 -1.21 -10.84
CA ALA A 100 -0.62 -2.65 -10.77
C ALA A 100 -1.11 -3.38 -12.04
N ALA A 101 -2.22 -2.94 -12.63
CA ALA A 101 -2.73 -3.51 -13.87
C ALA A 101 -1.77 -3.26 -15.05
N LEU A 102 -1.23 -2.05 -15.20
CA LEU A 102 -0.28 -1.72 -16.25
C LEU A 102 1.07 -2.41 -16.03
N MET A 103 1.57 -2.40 -14.79
CA MET A 103 2.77 -3.13 -14.40
C MET A 103 2.68 -4.62 -14.73
N ALA A 104 1.56 -5.27 -14.40
CA ALA A 104 1.38 -6.70 -14.67
C ALA A 104 1.42 -7.02 -16.17
N GLN A 105 0.89 -6.15 -17.02
CA GLN A 105 0.99 -6.30 -18.48
C GLN A 105 2.44 -6.17 -18.96
N ALA A 106 3.19 -5.20 -18.44
CA ALA A 106 4.61 -5.03 -18.77
C ALA A 106 5.45 -6.23 -18.30
N ALA A 107 5.27 -6.66 -17.07
CA ALA A 107 5.95 -7.82 -16.50
C ALA A 107 5.65 -9.12 -17.26
N TYR A 108 4.44 -9.26 -17.80
CA TYR A 108 4.08 -10.45 -18.61
C TYR A 108 5.03 -10.65 -19.79
N HIS A 109 5.42 -9.60 -20.49
CA HIS A 109 6.32 -9.70 -21.65
C HIS A 109 7.77 -10.05 -21.25
N ILE A 110 8.17 -9.73 -20.01
CA ILE A 110 9.46 -10.14 -19.47
C ILE A 110 9.43 -11.63 -19.13
N VAL A 111 8.38 -12.08 -18.45
CA VAL A 111 8.24 -13.49 -18.03
C VAL A 111 7.95 -14.42 -19.21
N TYR A 112 7.22 -13.94 -20.22
CA TYR A 112 6.80 -14.69 -21.38
C TYR A 112 7.13 -13.95 -22.69
N PRO A 113 8.41 -13.78 -23.06
CA PRO A 113 8.82 -12.94 -24.19
C PRO A 113 8.28 -13.41 -25.56
N ASN A 114 7.95 -14.68 -25.69
CA ASN A 114 7.45 -15.28 -26.93
C ASN A 114 5.93 -15.53 -26.93
N LYS A 115 5.20 -15.05 -25.90
CA LYS A 115 3.76 -15.24 -25.82
C LYS A 115 3.03 -13.91 -26.02
N ARG A 116 1.99 -13.95 -26.87
CA ARG A 116 1.10 -12.81 -27.00
C ARG A 116 0.25 -12.67 -25.75
N LEU A 117 0.23 -11.47 -25.16
CA LEU A 117 -0.74 -11.12 -24.14
C LEU A 117 -2.11 -10.91 -24.82
N VAL A 118 -3.10 -11.69 -24.42
CA VAL A 118 -4.48 -11.52 -24.87
C VAL A 118 -5.27 -10.86 -23.77
N PHE A 119 -5.64 -9.60 -23.99
CA PHE A 119 -6.53 -8.91 -23.08
C PHE A 119 -7.95 -9.50 -23.23
N GLN A 120 -8.52 -9.97 -22.14
CA GLN A 120 -9.87 -10.53 -22.10
C GLN A 120 -10.58 -10.04 -20.83
N TYR A 121 -11.80 -9.56 -21.00
CA TYR A 121 -12.65 -9.25 -19.85
C TYR A 121 -13.04 -10.52 -19.10
N THR A 122 -13.02 -10.46 -17.77
CA THR A 122 -13.37 -11.60 -16.91
C THR A 122 -14.79 -12.11 -17.18
N THR A 123 -15.72 -11.21 -17.48
CA THR A 123 -17.12 -11.51 -17.81
C THR A 123 -17.31 -12.32 -19.11
N SER A 124 -16.34 -12.24 -20.02
CA SER A 124 -16.37 -12.99 -21.29
C SER A 124 -15.36 -14.15 -21.33
N SER A 125 -14.67 -14.41 -20.23
CA SER A 125 -13.70 -15.50 -20.14
C SER A 125 -14.38 -16.83 -19.82
N THR A 126 -14.59 -17.66 -20.84
CA THR A 126 -15.18 -19.01 -20.69
C THR A 126 -14.33 -19.92 -19.78
N SER A 127 -13.00 -19.73 -19.77
CA SER A 127 -12.11 -20.49 -18.90
C SER A 127 -12.28 -20.10 -17.44
N LEU A 128 -12.49 -18.80 -17.15
CA LEU A 128 -12.74 -18.31 -15.80
C LEU A 128 -14.14 -18.69 -15.34
N GLN A 129 -15.16 -18.54 -16.20
CA GLN A 129 -16.54 -18.95 -15.90
C GLN A 129 -16.60 -20.42 -15.49
N ARG A 130 -15.89 -21.28 -16.21
CA ARG A 130 -15.81 -22.72 -15.91
C ARG A 130 -15.12 -23.00 -14.56
N LYS A 131 -14.05 -22.23 -14.22
CA LYS A 131 -13.37 -22.36 -12.92
C LYS A 131 -14.22 -21.89 -11.75
N LEU A 132 -15.09 -20.91 -11.98
CA LEU A 132 -16.00 -20.34 -10.99
C LEU A 132 -17.36 -21.05 -10.95
N GLU A 133 -17.58 -22.06 -11.80
CA GLU A 133 -18.83 -22.82 -11.89
C GLU A 133 -20.08 -21.94 -12.16
N VAL A 134 -19.91 -20.85 -12.94
CA VAL A 134 -20.97 -19.89 -13.28
C VAL A 134 -21.32 -19.87 -14.78
N ALA A 135 -20.94 -20.88 -15.53
CA ALA A 135 -21.23 -21.05 -16.94
C ALA A 135 -22.41 -22.00 -17.15
#